data_0a9ae1185ef5f27d179e082dc496e9dd
#
_entry.id   0a9ae1185ef5f27d179e082dc496e9dd
#
_cell.length_a   1.000
_cell.length_b   1.000
_cell.length_c   1.000
_cell.angle_alpha   90.00
_cell.angle_beta   90.00
_cell.angle_gamma   90.00
#
_symmetry.space_group_name_H-M   'P 1'
#
loop_
_entity.id
_entity.type
_entity.pdbx_description
1 polymer ?
#
loop_
_entity_poly.entity_id
_entity_poly.type
_entity_poly.pdbx_seq_one_letter_code
_entity_poly.pdbx_strand_id
1 'polypeptide(L)'
;MQFKRLDFVSLKMDSYDKNLFTQDILSYSKNSMLFFYDFQGIYLEHKPDHVKWFPATIKLPSLKNHAFPNLMLPVLWIILFGTSLLLPMIVCILYRPKVCLTSNIWAGAVFGIARKIGLCKTFICCAGDWLANQGRKGFLSRLANNYLFVYMDYIAITTCDLVDSQSKPANEARERYWGRQLSRIIHHRYPPTVDLYPNAIPDIRTNICFLGQVREDSGLDLILPLLPELHRDIGAKLKIIGPSTIERTRIEETIKSLGLKNFVELYDFLPLSELEEVMKNCFCGINLIKDEESFTCLAACGKFVQYLQMKMPILATKNNGIVDVIEENNLGIIIEPNASVILSSMRILYKDQKNYMTNIIKYAEKNPYLSIKDYLKIIEK
;
A
#
# COMPACT_ATOMS: atom_id res chain seq x y z
N MET A 1 -0.80 40.85 2.19
CA MET A 1 -1.77 39.96 1.47
C MET A 1 -2.29 38.94 2.47
N GLN A 2 -3.58 38.95 2.73
CA GLN A 2 -4.16 37.95 3.65
C GLN A 2 -4.60 36.75 2.81
N PHE A 3 -3.91 35.64 2.91
CA PHE A 3 -4.27 34.42 2.18
C PHE A 3 -5.54 33.80 2.79
N LYS A 4 -6.47 33.39 1.93
CA LYS A 4 -7.70 32.73 2.36
C LYS A 4 -7.38 31.36 2.93
N ARG A 5 -7.89 31.06 4.12
CA ARG A 5 -7.69 29.80 4.82
C ARG A 5 -8.20 28.63 3.98
N LEU A 6 -7.42 27.53 3.91
CA LEU A 6 -7.84 26.27 3.29
C LEU A 6 -8.60 25.41 4.28
N ASP A 7 -9.56 24.62 3.78
CA ASP A 7 -10.23 23.62 4.60
C ASP A 7 -9.39 22.35 4.72
N PHE A 8 -8.72 21.96 3.64
CA PHE A 8 -8.00 20.71 3.59
C PHE A 8 -6.71 20.82 2.76
N VAL A 9 -5.65 20.16 3.25
CA VAL A 9 -4.39 19.97 2.51
C VAL A 9 -3.97 18.51 2.63
N SER A 10 -3.65 17.89 1.51
CA SER A 10 -3.07 16.55 1.49
C SER A 10 -1.80 16.49 0.65
N LEU A 11 -0.81 15.76 1.14
CA LEU A 11 0.36 15.38 0.38
C LEU A 11 0.52 13.85 0.45
N LYS A 12 0.40 13.21 -0.70
CA LYS A 12 0.45 11.74 -0.83
C LYS A 12 1.67 11.29 -1.61
N MET A 13 2.22 10.16 -1.22
CA MET A 13 3.22 9.41 -1.99
C MET A 13 2.49 8.37 -2.86
N ASP A 14 1.76 8.84 -3.87
CA ASP A 14 1.08 7.92 -4.79
C ASP A 14 0.80 8.63 -6.12
N SER A 15 0.68 7.85 -7.20
CA SER A 15 0.15 8.37 -8.44
C SER A 15 -1.31 8.81 -8.23
N TYR A 16 -1.69 9.87 -8.93
CA TYR A 16 -3.08 10.29 -8.99
C TYR A 16 -3.91 9.20 -9.66
N ASP A 17 -4.41 8.28 -8.85
CA ASP A 17 -5.55 7.48 -9.24
C ASP A 17 -6.81 8.14 -8.69
N LYS A 18 -7.87 8.15 -9.48
CA LYS A 18 -9.22 8.58 -9.06
C LYS A 18 -9.78 7.60 -8.02
N ASN A 19 -8.97 7.31 -6.99
CA ASN A 19 -9.35 6.41 -5.93
C ASN A 19 -10.41 7.07 -5.03
N LEU A 20 -11.15 6.26 -4.31
CA LEU A 20 -12.21 6.68 -3.39
C LEU A 20 -11.74 7.76 -2.42
N PHE A 21 -10.51 7.65 -1.94
CA PHE A 21 -9.95 8.61 -1.00
C PHE A 21 -9.78 10.02 -1.58
N THR A 22 -9.33 10.14 -2.84
CA THR A 22 -9.24 11.44 -3.53
C THR A 22 -10.63 12.03 -3.76
N GLN A 23 -11.59 11.18 -4.18
CA GLN A 23 -12.98 11.61 -4.36
C GLN A 23 -13.61 12.05 -3.03
N ASP A 24 -13.30 11.36 -1.93
CA ASP A 24 -13.78 11.72 -0.59
C ASP A 24 -13.24 13.08 -0.14
N ILE A 25 -11.94 13.36 -0.33
CA ILE A 25 -11.36 14.68 -0.04
C ILE A 25 -12.05 15.78 -0.85
N LEU A 26 -12.23 15.58 -2.15
CA LEU A 26 -12.87 16.55 -3.02
C LEU A 26 -14.35 16.78 -2.68
N SER A 27 -15.04 15.70 -2.27
CA SER A 27 -16.43 15.79 -1.80
C SER A 27 -16.54 16.50 -0.45
N TYR A 28 -15.53 16.36 0.42
CA TYR A 28 -15.47 17.00 1.72
C TYR A 28 -15.36 18.53 1.58
N SER A 29 -14.45 19.03 0.73
CA SER A 29 -14.31 20.45 0.49
C SER A 29 -13.68 20.78 -0.87
N LYS A 30 -14.34 21.69 -1.62
CA LYS A 30 -13.77 22.31 -2.82
C LYS A 30 -12.62 23.28 -2.51
N ASN A 31 -12.48 23.72 -1.24
CA ASN A 31 -11.41 24.59 -0.78
C ASN A 31 -10.23 23.77 -0.25
N SER A 32 -9.74 22.83 -1.06
CA SER A 32 -8.67 21.91 -0.74
C SER A 32 -7.49 22.02 -1.70
N MET A 33 -6.29 21.65 -1.22
CA MET A 33 -5.09 21.47 -2.04
C MET A 33 -4.62 20.04 -1.94
N LEU A 34 -4.44 19.39 -3.08
CA LEU A 34 -3.99 17.99 -3.16
C LEU A 34 -2.69 17.91 -3.93
N PHE A 35 -1.64 17.50 -3.24
CA PHE A 35 -0.33 17.25 -3.81
C PHE A 35 -0.10 15.74 -3.90
N PHE A 36 0.39 15.32 -5.04
CA PHE A 36 0.87 13.97 -5.28
C PHE A 36 2.38 14.01 -5.55
N TYR A 37 3.06 13.07 -4.96
CA TYR A 37 4.49 12.95 -5.04
C TYR A 37 4.85 11.58 -5.60
N ASP A 38 5.57 11.57 -6.71
CA ASP A 38 6.18 10.38 -7.24
C ASP A 38 7.68 10.61 -7.50
N PHE A 39 8.36 9.59 -8.03
CA PHE A 39 9.80 9.69 -8.37
C PHE A 39 10.10 10.65 -9.53
N GLN A 40 9.09 11.24 -10.17
CA GLN A 40 9.23 12.17 -11.29
C GLN A 40 8.94 13.62 -10.90
N GLY A 41 8.27 13.84 -9.77
CA GLY A 41 7.97 15.17 -9.31
C GLY A 41 6.90 15.28 -8.23
N ILE A 42 6.54 16.54 -7.96
CA ILE A 42 5.42 16.91 -7.11
C ILE A 42 4.38 17.54 -8.01
N TYR A 43 3.18 17.00 -7.98
CA TYR A 43 2.06 17.43 -8.81
C TYR A 43 0.97 18.01 -7.93
N LEU A 44 0.50 19.20 -8.31
CA LEU A 44 -0.66 19.81 -7.68
C LEU A 44 -1.90 19.47 -8.54
N GLU A 45 -2.59 18.40 -8.17
CA GLU A 45 -3.73 17.86 -8.93
C GLU A 45 -5.02 18.62 -8.70
N HIS A 46 -5.16 19.21 -7.53
CA HIS A 46 -6.32 20.04 -7.20
C HIS A 46 -5.90 21.25 -6.38
N LYS A 47 -6.44 22.41 -6.75
CA LYS A 47 -6.29 23.66 -5.99
C LYS A 47 -7.52 24.54 -6.14
N PRO A 48 -7.86 25.34 -5.12
CA PRO A 48 -8.89 26.36 -5.26
C PRO A 48 -8.45 27.50 -6.19
N ASP A 49 -9.39 28.16 -6.86
CA ASP A 49 -9.12 29.25 -7.83
C ASP A 49 -8.31 30.40 -7.25
N HIS A 50 -8.44 30.68 -5.95
CA HIS A 50 -7.70 31.78 -5.30
C HIS A 50 -6.21 31.45 -5.06
N VAL A 51 -5.77 30.20 -5.27
CA VAL A 51 -4.37 29.78 -5.19
C VAL A 51 -3.71 29.86 -6.57
N LYS A 52 -3.46 31.08 -7.07
CA LYS A 52 -2.99 31.28 -8.46
C LYS A 52 -1.49 31.10 -8.64
N TRP A 53 -0.70 31.38 -7.63
CA TRP A 53 0.77 31.48 -7.73
C TRP A 53 1.51 30.15 -7.53
N PHE A 54 0.81 29.07 -7.20
CA PHE A 54 1.43 27.76 -6.99
C PHE A 54 1.63 27.05 -8.34
N PRO A 55 2.86 26.59 -8.67
CA PRO A 55 3.07 25.86 -9.92
C PRO A 55 2.31 24.54 -9.90
N ALA A 56 1.69 24.18 -11.02
CA ALA A 56 0.94 22.93 -11.15
C ALA A 56 1.83 21.68 -11.03
N THR A 57 3.11 21.81 -11.34
CA THR A 57 4.05 20.70 -11.31
C THR A 57 5.45 21.18 -10.96
N ILE A 58 6.10 20.51 -10.03
CA ILE A 58 7.53 20.63 -9.76
C ILE A 58 8.17 19.34 -10.29
N LYS A 59 8.72 19.39 -11.51
CA LYS A 59 9.41 18.24 -12.11
C LYS A 59 10.74 18.02 -11.41
N LEU A 60 10.98 16.78 -11.01
CA LEU A 60 12.26 16.33 -10.50
C LEU A 60 13.02 15.62 -11.62
N PRO A 61 14.36 15.69 -11.64
CA PRO A 61 15.15 14.94 -12.60
C PRO A 61 14.79 13.47 -12.51
N SER A 62 14.42 12.87 -13.65
CA SER A 62 13.98 11.47 -13.70
C SER A 62 15.09 10.52 -13.23
N LEU A 63 14.86 9.81 -12.14
CA LEU A 63 15.74 8.76 -11.63
C LEU A 63 15.73 7.49 -12.49
N LYS A 64 14.80 7.39 -13.45
CA LYS A 64 14.66 6.22 -14.34
C LYS A 64 15.69 6.15 -15.45
N ASN A 65 16.33 7.27 -15.80
CA ASN A 65 17.38 7.25 -16.80
C ASN A 65 18.70 6.85 -16.13
N HIS A 66 19.14 5.63 -16.37
CA HIS A 66 20.36 4.98 -15.88
C HIS A 66 21.70 5.70 -16.20
N ALA A 67 21.65 6.93 -16.68
CA ALA A 67 22.82 7.72 -17.07
C ALA A 67 23.32 8.69 -15.97
N PHE A 68 22.69 8.75 -14.78
CA PHE A 68 23.20 9.60 -13.72
C PHE A 68 24.32 8.90 -12.95
N PRO A 69 25.51 9.53 -12.83
CA PRO A 69 26.57 9.03 -11.98
C PRO A 69 26.04 8.81 -10.55
N ASN A 70 26.43 7.73 -9.90
CA ASN A 70 26.05 7.40 -8.51
C ASN A 70 26.28 8.56 -7.52
N LEU A 71 27.12 9.53 -7.87
CA LEU A 71 27.41 10.74 -7.10
C LEU A 71 26.24 11.74 -7.05
N MET A 72 25.36 11.75 -8.06
CA MET A 72 24.20 12.68 -8.10
C MET A 72 22.97 12.16 -7.37
N LEU A 73 22.87 10.86 -7.12
CA LEU A 73 21.79 10.27 -6.34
C LEU A 73 21.56 10.96 -4.97
N PRO A 74 22.62 11.21 -4.15
CA PRO A 74 22.44 11.92 -2.87
C PRO A 74 21.89 13.33 -3.03
N VAL A 75 22.31 14.08 -4.06
CA VAL A 75 21.83 15.45 -4.32
C VAL A 75 20.36 15.45 -4.70
N LEU A 76 19.93 14.51 -5.53
CA LEU A 76 18.52 14.33 -5.88
C LEU A 76 17.67 13.97 -4.65
N TRP A 77 18.17 13.08 -3.81
CA TRP A 77 17.51 12.76 -2.54
C TRP A 77 17.38 13.98 -1.63
N ILE A 78 18.40 14.82 -1.51
CA ILE A 78 18.36 16.07 -0.72
C ILE A 78 17.28 17.02 -1.29
N ILE A 79 17.19 17.17 -2.60
CA ILE A 79 16.16 18.00 -3.26
C ILE A 79 14.76 17.44 -2.98
N LEU A 80 14.58 16.12 -3.10
CA LEU A 80 13.32 15.44 -2.83
C LEU A 80 12.87 15.61 -1.39
N PHE A 81 13.79 15.37 -0.45
CA PHE A 81 13.51 15.57 0.98
C PHE A 81 13.29 17.05 1.30
N GLY A 82 14.11 17.95 0.75
CA GLY A 82 13.96 19.38 0.95
C GLY A 82 12.58 19.89 0.50
N THR A 83 12.12 19.46 -0.67
CA THR A 83 10.78 19.85 -1.16
C THR A 83 9.65 19.25 -0.34
N SER A 84 9.79 17.99 0.09
CA SER A 84 8.80 17.32 0.96
C SER A 84 8.70 17.95 2.36
N LEU A 85 9.75 18.63 2.82
CA LEU A 85 9.75 19.36 4.10
C LEU A 85 9.30 20.82 3.92
N LEU A 86 9.82 21.52 2.92
CA LEU A 86 9.57 22.95 2.73
C LEU A 86 8.15 23.24 2.25
N LEU A 87 7.66 22.46 1.28
CA LEU A 87 6.35 22.69 0.68
C LEU A 87 5.19 22.62 1.71
N PRO A 88 5.07 21.57 2.53
CA PRO A 88 4.04 21.52 3.56
C PRO A 88 4.13 22.70 4.56
N MET A 89 5.34 23.11 4.93
CA MET A 89 5.53 24.23 5.85
C MET A 89 5.08 25.54 5.23
N ILE A 90 5.46 25.82 4.00
CA ILE A 90 5.02 27.02 3.26
C ILE A 90 3.49 27.06 3.17
N VAL A 91 2.86 25.96 2.80
CA VAL A 91 1.40 25.87 2.71
C VAL A 91 0.74 26.12 4.07
N CYS A 92 1.27 25.56 5.15
CA CYS A 92 0.73 25.79 6.49
C CYS A 92 0.89 27.24 6.95
N ILE A 93 2.02 27.87 6.68
CA ILE A 93 2.26 29.28 7.03
C ILE A 93 1.30 30.21 6.28
N LEU A 94 1.16 30.01 4.97
CA LEU A 94 0.39 30.91 4.11
C LEU A 94 -1.11 30.71 4.25
N TYR A 95 -1.58 29.47 4.33
CA TYR A 95 -3.01 29.16 4.24
C TYR A 95 -3.65 28.67 5.52
N ARG A 96 -2.87 28.30 6.53
CA ARG A 96 -3.36 27.81 7.84
C ARG A 96 -4.52 26.81 7.70
N PRO A 97 -4.32 25.65 7.07
CA PRO A 97 -5.39 24.71 6.77
C PRO A 97 -6.10 24.23 8.04
N LYS A 98 -7.40 23.92 7.92
CA LYS A 98 -8.15 23.29 9.01
C LYS A 98 -7.69 21.87 9.23
N VAL A 99 -7.54 21.10 8.15
CA VAL A 99 -7.14 19.69 8.19
C VAL A 99 -5.94 19.47 7.28
N CYS A 100 -4.90 18.84 7.83
CA CYS A 100 -3.77 18.30 7.10
C CYS A 100 -3.83 16.77 7.12
N LEU A 101 -3.54 16.13 5.99
CA LEU A 101 -3.46 14.68 5.89
C LEU A 101 -2.29 14.29 5.00
N THR A 102 -1.54 13.25 5.38
CA THR A 102 -0.47 12.73 4.54
C THR A 102 -0.17 11.27 4.81
N SER A 103 0.23 10.56 3.75
CA SER A 103 0.91 9.26 3.84
C SER A 103 2.44 9.38 3.72
N ASN A 104 2.95 10.58 3.45
CA ASN A 104 4.39 10.84 3.38
C ASN A 104 4.90 11.22 4.78
N ILE A 105 5.79 10.42 5.33
CA ILE A 105 6.30 10.59 6.70
C ILE A 105 7.08 11.90 6.89
N TRP A 106 7.77 12.39 5.85
CA TRP A 106 8.51 13.65 5.88
C TRP A 106 7.57 14.85 5.99
N ALA A 107 6.55 14.88 5.13
CA ALA A 107 5.48 15.86 5.22
C ALA A 107 4.70 15.71 6.52
N GLY A 108 4.55 14.49 7.02
CA GLY A 108 3.92 14.18 8.29
C GLY A 108 4.62 14.83 9.47
N ALA A 109 5.95 14.77 9.52
CA ALA A 109 6.71 15.45 10.56
C ALA A 109 6.49 16.96 10.54
N VAL A 110 6.45 17.55 9.32
CA VAL A 110 6.20 18.99 9.16
C VAL A 110 4.78 19.37 9.55
N PHE A 111 3.76 18.62 9.10
CA PHE A 111 2.37 18.86 9.50
C PHE A 111 2.18 18.68 11.01
N GLY A 112 2.88 17.72 11.60
CA GLY A 112 2.88 17.52 13.06
C GLY A 112 3.44 18.72 13.81
N ILE A 113 4.58 19.26 13.38
CA ILE A 113 5.15 20.50 13.94
C ILE A 113 4.18 21.66 13.72
N ALA A 114 3.67 21.84 12.49
CA ALA A 114 2.69 22.88 12.15
C ALA A 114 1.44 22.81 13.05
N ARG A 115 0.96 21.59 13.34
CA ARG A 115 -0.14 21.35 14.28
C ARG A 115 0.18 21.82 15.69
N LYS A 116 1.38 21.50 16.21
CA LYS A 116 1.82 21.90 17.55
C LYS A 116 1.97 23.40 17.73
N ILE A 117 2.41 24.11 16.70
CA ILE A 117 2.56 25.58 16.73
C ILE A 117 1.31 26.34 16.24
N GLY A 118 0.18 25.63 16.01
CA GLY A 118 -1.11 26.24 15.68
C GLY A 118 -1.27 26.72 14.22
N LEU A 119 -0.42 26.27 13.29
CA LEU A 119 -0.53 26.59 11.86
C LEU A 119 -1.57 25.72 11.15
N CYS A 120 -1.94 24.57 11.69
CA CYS A 120 -3.13 23.81 11.27
C CYS A 120 -3.94 23.38 12.49
N LYS A 121 -5.26 23.12 12.28
CA LYS A 121 -6.16 22.77 13.39
C LYS A 121 -6.13 21.26 13.69
N THR A 122 -6.06 20.43 12.65
CA THR A 122 -6.11 18.96 12.76
C THR A 122 -5.10 18.33 11.82
N PHE A 123 -4.38 17.33 12.29
CA PHE A 123 -3.46 16.57 11.48
C PHE A 123 -3.74 15.07 11.57
N ILE A 124 -3.98 14.44 10.42
CA ILE A 124 -4.20 13.00 10.26
C ILE A 124 -2.97 12.41 9.56
N CYS A 125 -2.33 11.45 10.20
CA CYS A 125 -1.19 10.74 9.65
C CYS A 125 -1.60 9.35 9.17
N CYS A 126 -1.56 9.11 7.85
CA CYS A 126 -1.74 7.78 7.28
C CYS A 126 -0.39 7.03 7.38
N ALA A 127 -0.22 6.26 8.43
CA ALA A 127 1.01 5.54 8.68
C ALA A 127 1.10 4.28 7.80
N GLY A 128 2.05 4.30 6.87
CA GLY A 128 2.39 3.15 6.03
C GLY A 128 3.37 2.18 6.72
N ASP A 129 4.24 1.60 5.90
CA ASP A 129 5.21 0.61 6.33
C ASP A 129 6.17 1.12 7.39
N TRP A 130 6.53 0.26 8.35
CA TRP A 130 7.61 0.50 9.29
C TRP A 130 8.95 0.10 8.65
N LEU A 131 9.84 1.08 8.45
CA LEU A 131 11.10 0.89 7.70
C LEU A 131 12.36 0.75 8.57
N ALA A 132 12.24 0.81 9.89
CA ALA A 132 13.40 0.64 10.77
C ALA A 132 13.95 -0.79 10.69
N ASN A 133 15.28 -0.91 10.79
CA ASN A 133 15.99 -2.19 10.78
C ASN A 133 15.81 -3.06 9.53
N GLN A 134 15.27 -2.50 8.44
CA GLN A 134 15.20 -3.23 7.20
C GLN A 134 16.59 -3.41 6.60
N GLY A 135 16.94 -4.65 6.26
CA GLY A 135 18.23 -5.09 5.80
C GLY A 135 18.75 -4.47 4.48
N ARG A 136 18.56 -3.16 4.30
CA ARG A 136 19.06 -2.44 3.13
C ARG A 136 20.57 -2.43 3.13
N LYS A 137 21.15 -2.87 2.02
CA LYS A 137 22.60 -2.85 1.76
C LYS A 137 23.05 -1.40 1.58
N GLY A 138 24.09 -0.99 2.32
CA GLY A 138 24.71 0.34 2.21
C GLY A 138 24.60 1.21 3.47
N PHE A 139 25.73 1.83 3.85
CA PHE A 139 25.84 2.65 5.07
C PHE A 139 24.86 3.83 5.07
N LEU A 140 24.80 4.62 4.00
CA LEU A 140 23.92 5.78 3.90
C LEU A 140 22.44 5.42 3.93
N SER A 141 22.08 4.30 3.30
CA SER A 141 20.68 3.82 3.31
C SER A 141 20.26 3.35 4.71
N ARG A 142 21.15 2.69 5.44
CA ARG A 142 20.91 2.30 6.84
C ARG A 142 20.81 3.53 7.75
N LEU A 143 21.68 4.51 7.59
CA LEU A 143 21.63 5.76 8.35
C LEU A 143 20.31 6.50 8.09
N ALA A 144 19.90 6.64 6.84
CA ALA A 144 18.66 7.32 6.48
C ALA A 144 17.42 6.60 7.06
N ASN A 145 17.36 5.27 6.97
CA ASN A 145 16.20 4.52 7.45
C ASN A 145 16.16 4.38 8.97
N ASN A 146 17.29 4.07 9.61
CA ASN A 146 17.28 3.75 11.04
C ASN A 146 17.32 4.98 11.94
N TYR A 147 17.71 6.13 11.42
CA TYR A 147 17.73 7.35 12.21
C TYR A 147 16.78 8.41 11.66
N LEU A 148 17.00 8.85 10.43
CA LEU A 148 16.26 9.99 9.92
C LEU A 148 14.78 9.65 9.67
N PHE A 149 14.49 8.53 9.00
CA PHE A 149 13.12 8.08 8.80
C PHE A 149 12.42 7.81 10.14
N VAL A 150 13.06 7.06 11.03
CA VAL A 150 12.51 6.74 12.36
C VAL A 150 12.20 7.99 13.16
N TYR A 151 13.08 8.99 13.13
CA TYR A 151 12.87 10.26 13.82
C TYR A 151 11.70 11.06 13.22
N MET A 152 11.58 11.11 11.89
CA MET A 152 10.45 11.76 11.22
C MET A 152 9.13 11.02 11.46
N ASP A 153 9.15 9.69 11.43
CA ASP A 153 7.99 8.85 11.76
C ASP A 153 7.55 9.10 13.21
N TYR A 154 8.49 9.18 14.16
CA TYR A 154 8.21 9.52 15.54
C TYR A 154 7.52 10.88 15.68
N ILE A 155 8.05 11.93 15.04
CA ILE A 155 7.44 13.27 15.08
C ILE A 155 6.04 13.21 14.50
N ALA A 156 5.87 12.65 13.30
CA ALA A 156 4.57 12.59 12.61
C ALA A 156 3.51 11.90 13.48
N ILE A 157 3.82 10.70 13.97
CA ILE A 157 2.89 9.86 14.73
C ILE A 157 2.57 10.43 16.12
N THR A 158 3.56 11.02 16.80
CA THR A 158 3.36 11.55 18.17
C THR A 158 2.73 12.95 18.22
N THR A 159 2.69 13.64 17.09
CA THR A 159 2.14 15.00 17.00
C THR A 159 0.81 15.09 16.25
N CYS A 160 0.38 14.04 15.56
CA CYS A 160 -0.92 13.99 14.90
C CYS A 160 -2.07 13.85 15.91
N ASP A 161 -3.28 14.19 15.46
CA ASP A 161 -4.51 13.98 16.22
C ASP A 161 -5.06 12.55 16.02
N LEU A 162 -4.73 11.93 14.88
CA LEU A 162 -5.16 10.59 14.52
C LEU A 162 -4.11 9.91 13.64
N VAL A 163 -3.82 8.66 13.96
CA VAL A 163 -3.03 7.77 13.11
C VAL A 163 -3.98 6.81 12.39
N ASP A 164 -4.03 6.89 11.07
CA ASP A 164 -4.63 5.87 10.24
C ASP A 164 -3.54 4.87 9.84
N SER A 165 -3.58 3.68 10.42
CA SER A 165 -2.56 2.67 10.19
C SER A 165 -3.09 1.49 9.40
N GLN A 166 -2.31 1.07 8.43
CA GLN A 166 -2.66 -0.06 7.57
C GLN A 166 -2.36 -1.42 8.21
N SER A 167 -1.57 -1.45 9.29
CA SER A 167 -1.08 -2.71 9.86
C SER A 167 -0.91 -2.62 11.37
N LYS A 168 -1.52 -3.54 12.09
CA LYS A 168 -1.32 -3.73 13.53
C LYS A 168 0.13 -4.12 13.86
N PRO A 169 0.77 -5.10 13.19
CA PRO A 169 2.16 -5.44 13.44
C PRO A 169 3.14 -4.27 13.24
N ALA A 170 2.91 -3.39 12.27
CA ALA A 170 3.74 -2.21 12.07
C ALA A 170 3.62 -1.21 13.23
N ASN A 171 2.42 -1.06 13.79
CA ASN A 171 2.21 -0.21 14.97
C ASN A 171 2.87 -0.78 16.21
N GLU A 172 2.72 -2.08 16.46
CA GLU A 172 3.38 -2.77 17.56
C GLU A 172 4.90 -2.69 17.46
N ALA A 173 5.45 -2.76 16.23
CA ALA A 173 6.88 -2.55 16.00
C ALA A 173 7.31 -1.12 16.36
N ARG A 174 6.51 -0.10 16.02
CA ARG A 174 6.75 1.29 16.45
C ARG A 174 6.71 1.44 17.96
N GLU A 175 5.68 0.91 18.61
CA GLU A 175 5.51 0.98 20.07
C GLU A 175 6.67 0.31 20.80
N ARG A 176 7.08 -0.87 20.36
CA ARG A 176 8.26 -1.57 20.91
C ARG A 176 9.54 -0.76 20.72
N TYR A 177 9.74 -0.17 19.54
CA TYR A 177 10.94 0.60 19.24
C TYR A 177 11.03 1.87 20.08
N TRP A 178 9.90 2.56 20.29
CA TRP A 178 9.86 3.82 21.04
C TRP A 178 9.58 3.64 22.54
N GLY A 179 9.26 2.44 22.99
CA GLY A 179 8.94 2.13 24.38
C GLY A 179 7.70 2.87 24.90
N ARG A 180 6.75 3.18 24.03
CA ARG A 180 5.49 3.87 24.36
C ARG A 180 4.33 3.46 23.47
N GLN A 181 3.13 3.45 24.04
CA GLN A 181 1.91 3.23 23.26
C GLN A 181 1.54 4.46 22.42
N LEU A 182 0.99 4.20 21.24
CA LEU A 182 0.41 5.20 20.37
C LEU A 182 -1.01 5.53 20.85
N SER A 183 -1.32 6.82 21.03
CA SER A 183 -2.52 7.23 21.75
C SER A 183 -3.83 7.12 20.96
N ARG A 184 -3.80 7.23 19.65
CA ARG A 184 -5.00 7.10 18.78
C ARG A 184 -4.62 6.40 17.49
N ILE A 185 -4.97 5.12 17.37
CA ILE A 185 -4.71 4.32 16.18
C ILE A 185 -6.02 3.81 15.63
N ILE A 186 -6.27 4.11 14.38
CA ILE A 186 -7.31 3.45 13.60
C ILE A 186 -6.60 2.48 12.66
N HIS A 187 -6.93 1.21 12.79
CA HIS A 187 -6.51 0.24 11.81
C HIS A 187 -7.35 0.43 10.54
N HIS A 188 -6.76 1.02 9.52
CA HIS A 188 -7.37 1.08 8.21
C HIS A 188 -7.35 -0.33 7.62
N ARG A 189 -8.39 -1.07 7.89
CA ARG A 189 -8.65 -2.35 7.25
C ARG A 189 -9.19 -2.00 5.88
N TYR A 190 -8.38 -1.95 4.83
CA TYR A 190 -8.82 -1.67 3.48
C TYR A 190 -10.10 -2.45 3.17
N PRO A 191 -11.30 -1.86 3.31
CA PRO A 191 -12.50 -2.60 3.05
C PRO A 191 -12.55 -2.84 1.55
N PRO A 192 -12.82 -4.06 1.11
CA PRO A 192 -13.17 -4.25 -0.28
C PRO A 192 -14.44 -3.43 -0.53
N THR A 193 -14.36 -2.47 -1.40
CA THR A 193 -15.55 -1.87 -1.96
C THR A 193 -16.11 -2.86 -2.97
N VAL A 194 -17.08 -3.63 -2.52
CA VAL A 194 -17.71 -4.69 -3.34
C VAL A 194 -18.23 -4.13 -4.67
N ASP A 195 -18.53 -2.84 -4.71
CA ASP A 195 -19.04 -2.12 -5.88
C ASP A 195 -17.96 -1.75 -6.93
N LEU A 196 -16.69 -1.82 -6.62
CA LEU A 196 -15.62 -1.48 -7.59
C LEU A 196 -15.41 -2.55 -8.66
N TYR A 197 -15.72 -3.81 -8.34
CA TYR A 197 -15.61 -4.92 -9.30
C TYR A 197 -16.99 -5.50 -9.55
N PRO A 198 -17.58 -5.20 -10.73
CA PRO A 198 -18.94 -5.60 -11.02
C PRO A 198 -19.10 -7.10 -11.19
N ASN A 199 -20.19 -7.50 -11.03
CA ASN A 199 -21.14 -8.61 -11.06
C ASN A 199 -20.81 -9.88 -11.87
N ALA A 200 -19.77 -9.96 -12.68
CA ALA A 200 -19.49 -11.11 -13.53
C ALA A 200 -18.35 -12.00 -13.01
N ILE A 201 -18.31 -12.23 -11.68
CA ILE A 201 -17.38 -13.21 -11.12
C ILE A 201 -17.99 -14.60 -11.32
N PRO A 202 -17.32 -15.52 -12.02
CA PRO A 202 -17.82 -16.88 -12.22
C PRO A 202 -18.00 -17.61 -10.87
N ASP A 203 -19.02 -18.45 -10.78
CA ASP A 203 -19.30 -19.25 -9.58
C ASP A 203 -18.18 -20.23 -9.25
N ILE A 204 -17.49 -20.73 -10.27
CA ILE A 204 -16.34 -21.63 -10.16
C ILE A 204 -15.18 -20.99 -10.91
N ARG A 205 -14.09 -20.79 -10.20
CA ARG A 205 -12.83 -20.23 -10.69
C ARG A 205 -11.72 -21.25 -10.50
N THR A 206 -10.75 -21.29 -11.40
CA THR A 206 -9.71 -22.33 -11.38
C THR A 206 -8.29 -21.79 -11.23
N ASN A 207 -8.02 -20.54 -11.62
CA ASN A 207 -6.66 -20.01 -11.63
C ASN A 207 -6.22 -19.45 -10.28
N ILE A 208 -4.92 -19.35 -10.10
CA ILE A 208 -4.26 -18.75 -8.93
C ILE A 208 -3.71 -17.39 -9.34
N CYS A 209 -3.79 -16.38 -8.49
CA CYS A 209 -3.30 -15.04 -8.74
C CYS A 209 -2.11 -14.67 -7.84
N PHE A 210 -1.02 -14.23 -8.43
CA PHE A 210 0.04 -13.47 -7.79
C PHE A 210 0.04 -12.04 -8.35
N LEU A 211 -0.13 -11.04 -7.49
CA LEU A 211 -0.16 -9.64 -7.87
C LEU A 211 1.01 -8.87 -7.25
N GLY A 212 1.70 -8.08 -8.07
CA GLY A 212 2.77 -7.16 -7.67
C GLY A 212 4.17 -7.61 -8.04
N GLN A 213 5.16 -6.96 -7.45
CA GLN A 213 6.57 -7.21 -7.74
C GLN A 213 7.01 -8.61 -7.32
N VAL A 214 7.82 -9.24 -8.18
CA VAL A 214 8.37 -10.57 -7.96
C VAL A 214 9.74 -10.45 -7.30
N ARG A 215 9.77 -10.54 -5.99
CA ARG A 215 10.98 -10.46 -5.18
C ARG A 215 11.47 -11.87 -4.81
N GLU A 216 12.70 -11.99 -4.34
CA GLU A 216 13.28 -13.27 -3.89
C GLU A 216 12.51 -13.85 -2.68
N ASP A 217 11.98 -12.98 -1.83
CA ASP A 217 11.18 -13.34 -0.64
C ASP A 217 9.68 -13.57 -0.95
N SER A 218 9.22 -13.42 -2.19
CA SER A 218 7.81 -13.50 -2.57
C SER A 218 7.22 -14.92 -2.62
N GLY A 219 8.04 -15.95 -2.40
CA GLY A 219 7.62 -17.35 -2.30
C GLY A 219 7.11 -17.98 -3.59
N LEU A 220 7.34 -17.38 -4.76
CA LEU A 220 6.96 -17.98 -6.04
C LEU A 220 7.67 -19.29 -6.33
N ASP A 221 8.90 -19.44 -5.87
CA ASP A 221 9.69 -20.68 -5.96
C ASP A 221 9.06 -21.84 -5.17
N LEU A 222 8.21 -21.58 -4.20
CA LEU A 222 7.47 -22.58 -3.46
C LEU A 222 6.27 -23.14 -4.23
N ILE A 223 5.63 -22.32 -5.06
CA ILE A 223 4.42 -22.72 -5.78
C ILE A 223 4.69 -23.18 -7.21
N LEU A 224 5.69 -22.60 -7.90
CA LEU A 224 6.00 -22.96 -9.28
C LEU A 224 6.18 -24.48 -9.50
N PRO A 225 6.93 -25.22 -8.67
CA PRO A 225 7.09 -26.67 -8.85
C PRO A 225 5.79 -27.47 -8.67
N LEU A 226 4.79 -26.90 -8.00
CA LEU A 226 3.51 -27.57 -7.70
C LEU A 226 2.47 -27.39 -8.82
N LEU A 227 2.70 -26.49 -9.77
CA LEU A 227 1.72 -26.16 -10.80
C LEU A 227 1.33 -27.34 -11.69
N PRO A 228 2.21 -28.28 -12.11
CA PRO A 228 1.80 -29.44 -12.88
C PRO A 228 0.80 -30.32 -12.14
N GLU A 229 0.98 -30.50 -10.82
CA GLU A 229 0.04 -31.27 -9.99
C GLU A 229 -1.27 -30.53 -9.79
N LEU A 230 -1.24 -29.23 -9.46
CA LEU A 230 -2.44 -28.39 -9.33
C LEU A 230 -3.22 -28.32 -10.65
N HIS A 231 -2.53 -28.24 -11.77
CA HIS A 231 -3.19 -28.27 -13.07
C HIS A 231 -3.90 -29.60 -13.35
N ARG A 232 -3.24 -30.71 -13.04
CA ARG A 232 -3.85 -32.05 -13.19
C ARG A 232 -5.09 -32.21 -12.31
N ASP A 233 -5.04 -31.70 -11.07
CA ASP A 233 -6.09 -31.92 -10.07
C ASP A 233 -7.31 -31.00 -10.27
N ILE A 234 -7.07 -29.75 -10.60
CA ILE A 234 -8.13 -28.72 -10.65
C ILE A 234 -8.08 -27.80 -11.90
N GLY A 235 -7.22 -28.10 -12.86
CA GLY A 235 -7.05 -27.27 -14.06
C GLY A 235 -6.36 -25.92 -13.81
N ALA A 236 -5.69 -25.74 -12.66
CA ALA A 236 -5.15 -24.45 -12.26
C ALA A 236 -3.99 -23.99 -13.14
N LYS A 237 -3.96 -22.69 -13.42
CA LYS A 237 -2.78 -21.95 -13.90
C LYS A 237 -2.46 -20.83 -12.94
N LEU A 238 -1.20 -20.43 -12.87
CA LEU A 238 -0.75 -19.27 -12.11
C LEU A 238 -0.70 -18.04 -13.01
N LYS A 239 -1.44 -17.00 -12.66
CA LYS A 239 -1.33 -15.67 -13.27
C LYS A 239 -0.44 -14.79 -12.42
N ILE A 240 0.65 -14.30 -12.99
CA ILE A 240 1.60 -13.37 -12.35
C ILE A 240 1.41 -12.01 -13.02
N ILE A 241 1.01 -11.00 -12.24
CA ILE A 241 0.61 -9.68 -12.74
C ILE A 241 1.48 -8.61 -12.09
N GLY A 242 2.14 -7.76 -12.90
CA GLY A 242 2.86 -6.57 -12.46
C GLY A 242 4.34 -6.72 -12.09
N PRO A 243 5.09 -7.75 -12.57
CA PRO A 243 6.53 -7.77 -12.37
C PRO A 243 7.20 -6.62 -13.15
N SER A 244 8.27 -6.07 -12.58
CA SER A 244 9.12 -5.14 -13.33
C SER A 244 9.81 -5.83 -14.51
N THR A 245 10.33 -5.08 -15.46
CA THR A 245 11.01 -5.64 -16.65
C THR A 245 12.13 -6.61 -16.27
N ILE A 246 12.95 -6.27 -15.29
CA ILE A 246 14.06 -7.11 -14.82
C ILE A 246 13.55 -8.39 -14.16
N GLU A 247 12.54 -8.25 -13.31
CA GLU A 247 11.90 -9.39 -12.63
C GLU A 247 11.20 -10.30 -13.63
N ARG A 248 10.57 -9.72 -14.66
CA ARG A 248 9.91 -10.48 -15.73
C ARG A 248 10.90 -11.39 -16.46
N THR A 249 12.05 -10.87 -16.89
CA THR A 249 13.07 -11.68 -17.57
C THR A 249 13.51 -12.85 -16.69
N ARG A 250 13.80 -12.61 -15.42
CA ARG A 250 14.22 -13.64 -14.46
C ARG A 250 13.14 -14.72 -14.28
N ILE A 251 11.88 -14.34 -14.18
CA ILE A 251 10.78 -15.30 -13.99
C ILE A 251 10.52 -16.10 -15.27
N GLU A 252 10.63 -15.49 -16.46
CA GLU A 252 10.53 -16.17 -17.76
C GLU A 252 11.60 -17.25 -17.91
N GLU A 253 12.83 -16.94 -17.53
CA GLU A 253 13.92 -17.92 -17.50
C GLU A 253 13.63 -19.07 -16.54
N THR A 254 13.11 -18.77 -15.35
CA THR A 254 12.73 -19.79 -14.35
C THR A 254 11.61 -20.67 -14.87
N ILE A 255 10.55 -20.09 -15.44
CA ILE A 255 9.43 -20.84 -16.05
C ILE A 255 9.91 -21.76 -17.16
N LYS A 256 10.81 -21.26 -18.01
CA LYS A 256 11.40 -22.02 -19.10
C LYS A 256 12.26 -23.20 -18.58
N SER A 257 13.11 -22.94 -17.61
CA SER A 257 14.01 -23.97 -17.04
C SER A 257 13.25 -25.10 -16.34
N LEU A 258 12.11 -24.79 -15.74
CA LEU A 258 11.22 -25.75 -15.07
C LEU A 258 10.18 -26.38 -16.02
N GLY A 259 10.13 -26.00 -17.30
CA GLY A 259 9.16 -26.51 -18.27
C GLY A 259 7.71 -26.09 -18.01
N LEU A 260 7.49 -24.96 -17.31
CA LEU A 260 6.17 -24.53 -16.81
C LEU A 260 5.39 -23.59 -17.74
N LYS A 261 5.82 -23.42 -19.00
CA LYS A 261 5.21 -22.47 -19.94
C LYS A 261 3.70 -22.60 -20.10
N ASN A 262 3.15 -23.81 -20.00
CA ASN A 262 1.73 -24.07 -20.17
C ASN A 262 0.92 -23.84 -18.88
N PHE A 263 1.59 -23.63 -17.74
CA PHE A 263 0.97 -23.48 -16.41
C PHE A 263 1.03 -22.07 -15.87
N VAL A 264 1.77 -21.15 -16.52
CA VAL A 264 1.98 -19.78 -16.04
C VAL A 264 1.62 -18.79 -17.13
N GLU A 265 0.87 -17.76 -16.77
CA GLU A 265 0.53 -16.60 -17.59
C GLU A 265 1.15 -15.37 -16.95
N LEU A 266 1.95 -14.60 -17.73
CA LEU A 266 2.62 -13.38 -17.27
C LEU A 266 1.97 -12.15 -17.89
N TYR A 267 1.62 -11.20 -17.01
CA TYR A 267 1.04 -9.92 -17.38
C TYR A 267 1.91 -8.78 -16.85
N ASP A 268 2.08 -7.73 -17.64
CA ASP A 268 2.70 -6.49 -17.17
C ASP A 268 1.81 -5.76 -16.15
N PHE A 269 2.22 -4.58 -15.71
CA PHE A 269 1.36 -3.72 -14.92
C PHE A 269 0.10 -3.37 -15.73
N LEU A 270 -1.07 -3.71 -15.19
CA LEU A 270 -2.37 -3.50 -15.83
C LEU A 270 -3.13 -2.36 -15.18
N PRO A 271 -3.85 -1.54 -15.98
CA PRO A 271 -4.87 -0.64 -15.44
C PRO A 271 -5.95 -1.42 -14.67
N LEU A 272 -6.64 -0.75 -13.75
CA LEU A 272 -7.61 -1.40 -12.86
C LEU A 272 -8.70 -2.17 -13.61
N SER A 273 -9.21 -1.63 -14.73
CA SER A 273 -10.24 -2.26 -15.57
C SER A 273 -9.77 -3.57 -16.23
N GLU A 274 -8.52 -3.62 -16.66
CA GLU A 274 -7.92 -4.82 -17.27
C GLU A 274 -7.51 -5.83 -16.20
N LEU A 275 -7.05 -5.33 -15.04
CA LEU A 275 -6.71 -6.16 -13.88
C LEU A 275 -7.90 -7.00 -13.42
N GLU A 276 -9.09 -6.39 -13.33
CA GLU A 276 -10.33 -7.07 -13.00
C GLU A 276 -10.62 -8.25 -13.95
N GLU A 277 -10.52 -8.01 -15.25
CA GLU A 277 -10.80 -9.04 -16.28
C GLU A 277 -9.82 -10.21 -16.17
N VAL A 278 -8.54 -9.94 -15.92
CA VAL A 278 -7.53 -10.99 -15.75
C VAL A 278 -7.75 -11.79 -14.47
N MET A 279 -8.16 -11.11 -13.38
CA MET A 279 -8.31 -11.74 -12.06
C MET A 279 -9.63 -12.50 -11.89
N LYS A 280 -10.69 -12.19 -12.64
CA LYS A 280 -12.05 -12.74 -12.43
C LYS A 280 -12.13 -14.28 -12.38
N ASN A 281 -11.23 -14.97 -13.10
CA ASN A 281 -11.18 -16.44 -13.13
C ASN A 281 -10.21 -17.03 -12.08
N CYS A 282 -9.67 -16.22 -11.17
CA CYS A 282 -8.78 -16.70 -10.12
C CYS A 282 -9.57 -17.02 -8.85
N PHE A 283 -9.41 -18.24 -8.33
CA PHE A 283 -10.08 -18.64 -7.10
C PHE A 283 -9.32 -18.23 -5.84
N CYS A 284 -8.02 -17.96 -5.93
CA CYS A 284 -7.16 -17.67 -4.80
C CYS A 284 -6.09 -16.63 -5.16
N GLY A 285 -5.86 -15.69 -4.26
CA GLY A 285 -4.70 -14.79 -4.25
C GLY A 285 -3.60 -15.34 -3.34
N ILE A 286 -2.33 -15.24 -3.74
CA ILE A 286 -1.22 -15.71 -2.92
C ILE A 286 -0.37 -14.56 -2.38
N ASN A 287 0.06 -14.70 -1.12
CA ASN A 287 0.98 -13.80 -0.44
C ASN A 287 1.96 -14.58 0.44
N LEU A 288 2.90 -15.26 -0.21
CA LEU A 288 3.85 -16.17 0.43
C LEU A 288 5.16 -15.42 0.73
N ILE A 289 5.34 -14.93 1.94
CA ILE A 289 6.56 -14.26 2.38
C ILE A 289 7.41 -15.28 3.11
N LYS A 290 8.66 -15.51 2.62
CA LYS A 290 9.56 -16.51 3.19
C LYS A 290 10.44 -15.97 4.31
N ASP A 291 10.83 -14.72 4.19
CA ASP A 291 11.81 -14.08 5.08
C ASP A 291 11.09 -13.29 6.17
N GLU A 292 11.31 -13.67 7.42
CA GLU A 292 10.78 -13.00 8.61
C GLU A 292 11.35 -11.58 8.80
N GLU A 293 12.53 -11.31 8.26
CA GLU A 293 13.16 -9.98 8.30
C GLU A 293 12.69 -9.06 7.17
N SER A 294 11.85 -9.56 6.25
CA SER A 294 11.30 -8.75 5.17
C SER A 294 10.40 -7.65 5.73
N PHE A 295 10.56 -6.43 5.24
CA PHE A 295 9.69 -5.30 5.64
C PHE A 295 8.21 -5.56 5.32
N THR A 296 7.94 -6.42 4.34
CA THR A 296 6.58 -6.81 3.96
C THR A 296 5.89 -7.66 5.02
N CYS A 297 6.65 -8.24 5.97
CA CYS A 297 6.08 -8.96 7.12
C CYS A 297 5.24 -8.07 8.03
N LEU A 298 5.57 -6.79 8.11
CA LEU A 298 4.85 -5.82 8.93
C LEU A 298 3.80 -5.04 8.13
N ALA A 299 3.78 -5.17 6.81
CA ALA A 299 2.92 -4.40 5.94
C ALA A 299 1.58 -5.09 5.65
N ALA A 300 0.50 -4.33 5.62
CA ALA A 300 -0.72 -4.74 4.93
C ALA A 300 -0.56 -4.43 3.44
N CYS A 301 -0.16 -5.41 2.66
CA CYS A 301 0.16 -5.17 1.25
C CYS A 301 -1.10 -4.83 0.41
N GLY A 302 -0.95 -3.89 -0.55
CA GLY A 302 -2.06 -3.44 -1.39
C GLY A 302 -2.77 -4.56 -2.17
N LYS A 303 -2.07 -5.64 -2.52
CA LYS A 303 -2.66 -6.81 -3.18
C LYS A 303 -3.75 -7.50 -2.34
N PHE A 304 -3.68 -7.43 -1.00
CA PHE A 304 -4.73 -7.94 -0.12
C PHE A 304 -6.09 -7.30 -0.43
N VAL A 305 -6.11 -5.97 -0.59
CA VAL A 305 -7.32 -5.24 -0.97
C VAL A 305 -7.89 -5.74 -2.29
N GLN A 306 -7.04 -5.84 -3.31
CA GLN A 306 -7.47 -6.28 -4.65
C GLN A 306 -7.98 -7.73 -4.65
N TYR A 307 -7.37 -8.62 -3.88
CA TYR A 307 -7.88 -9.98 -3.72
C TYR A 307 -9.27 -9.99 -3.08
N LEU A 308 -9.46 -9.22 -2.00
CA LEU A 308 -10.78 -9.12 -1.35
C LEU A 308 -11.83 -8.47 -2.25
N GLN A 309 -11.47 -7.42 -3.01
CA GLN A 309 -12.37 -6.80 -3.98
C GLN A 309 -12.86 -7.80 -5.04
N MET A 310 -12.00 -8.73 -5.44
CA MET A 310 -12.34 -9.84 -6.34
C MET A 310 -13.00 -11.02 -5.60
N LYS A 311 -13.31 -10.89 -4.31
CA LYS A 311 -13.86 -11.96 -3.47
C LYS A 311 -13.01 -13.23 -3.53
N MET A 312 -11.68 -13.08 -3.60
CA MET A 312 -10.73 -14.18 -3.62
C MET A 312 -10.19 -14.44 -2.22
N PRO A 313 -10.29 -15.68 -1.71
CA PRO A 313 -9.58 -16.07 -0.52
C PRO A 313 -8.06 -15.98 -0.72
N ILE A 314 -7.34 -15.85 0.38
CA ILE A 314 -5.91 -15.62 0.36
C ILE A 314 -5.18 -16.82 0.95
N LEU A 315 -4.19 -17.33 0.23
CA LEU A 315 -3.17 -18.21 0.79
C LEU A 315 -1.97 -17.37 1.20
N ALA A 316 -1.68 -17.29 2.48
CA ALA A 316 -0.58 -16.51 3.00
C ALA A 316 0.27 -17.29 3.99
N THR A 317 1.54 -16.89 4.12
CA THR A 317 2.41 -17.37 5.20
C THR A 317 2.19 -16.57 6.48
N LYS A 318 2.63 -17.10 7.63
CA LYS A 318 2.57 -16.41 8.93
C LYS A 318 3.32 -15.08 8.94
N ASN A 319 4.34 -14.96 8.10
CA ASN A 319 5.14 -13.74 7.97
C ASN A 319 4.43 -12.66 7.15
N ASN A 320 3.25 -12.25 7.61
CA ASN A 320 2.41 -11.27 6.93
C ASN A 320 1.70 -10.36 7.92
N GLY A 321 1.69 -9.06 7.63
CA GLY A 321 0.98 -8.07 8.44
C GLY A 321 -0.55 -8.18 8.42
N ILE A 322 -1.09 -9.17 7.71
CA ILE A 322 -2.54 -9.41 7.53
C ILE A 322 -3.03 -10.72 8.16
N VAL A 323 -2.15 -11.45 8.84
CA VAL A 323 -2.47 -12.78 9.42
C VAL A 323 -3.71 -12.72 10.30
N ASP A 324 -3.71 -11.84 11.29
CA ASP A 324 -4.83 -11.69 12.23
C ASP A 324 -6.16 -11.47 11.48
N VAL A 325 -6.15 -10.63 10.45
CA VAL A 325 -7.37 -10.30 9.69
C VAL A 325 -7.87 -11.51 8.90
N ILE A 326 -6.96 -12.30 8.30
CA ILE A 326 -7.32 -13.50 7.55
C ILE A 326 -7.91 -14.57 8.49
N GLU A 327 -7.26 -14.83 9.64
CA GLU A 327 -7.69 -15.86 10.59
C GLU A 327 -8.99 -15.49 11.29
N GLU A 328 -9.08 -14.30 11.90
CA GLU A 328 -10.26 -13.82 12.63
C GLU A 328 -11.54 -13.80 11.78
N ASN A 329 -11.40 -13.57 10.48
CA ASN A 329 -12.55 -13.42 9.58
C ASN A 329 -12.69 -14.59 8.58
N ASN A 330 -11.83 -15.60 8.70
CA ASN A 330 -11.80 -16.76 7.79
C ASN A 330 -11.80 -16.36 6.31
N LEU A 331 -10.84 -15.47 5.94
CA LEU A 331 -10.70 -14.92 4.58
C LEU A 331 -9.75 -15.74 3.71
N GLY A 332 -9.20 -16.82 4.23
CA GLY A 332 -8.20 -17.63 3.55
C GLY A 332 -7.53 -18.62 4.49
N ILE A 333 -6.35 -19.07 4.13
CA ILE A 333 -5.55 -20.03 4.92
C ILE A 333 -4.16 -19.45 5.16
N ILE A 334 -3.73 -19.49 6.42
CA ILE A 334 -2.36 -19.16 6.85
C ILE A 334 -1.56 -20.46 6.95
N ILE A 335 -0.37 -20.45 6.36
CA ILE A 335 0.48 -21.65 6.28
C ILE A 335 1.93 -21.36 6.66
N GLU A 336 2.63 -22.42 7.04
CA GLU A 336 4.09 -22.44 6.97
C GLU A 336 4.54 -22.62 5.52
N PRO A 337 5.69 -22.06 5.09
CA PRO A 337 6.18 -22.11 3.71
C PRO A 337 6.68 -23.53 3.35
N ASN A 338 5.75 -24.48 3.22
CA ASN A 338 6.00 -25.87 2.90
C ASN A 338 5.17 -26.33 1.70
N ALA A 339 5.81 -27.02 0.74
CA ALA A 339 5.19 -27.43 -0.52
C ALA A 339 3.95 -28.32 -0.33
N SER A 340 4.00 -29.32 0.56
CA SER A 340 2.85 -30.21 0.80
C SER A 340 1.67 -29.49 1.44
N VAL A 341 1.95 -28.54 2.33
CA VAL A 341 0.93 -27.68 2.97
C VAL A 341 0.31 -26.73 1.95
N ILE A 342 1.12 -26.12 1.07
CA ILE A 342 0.62 -25.29 -0.02
C ILE A 342 -0.37 -26.07 -0.89
N LEU A 343 0.01 -27.27 -1.32
CA LEU A 343 -0.80 -28.11 -2.20
C LEU A 343 -2.14 -28.49 -1.56
N SER A 344 -2.12 -28.97 -0.31
CA SER A 344 -3.34 -29.31 0.42
C SER A 344 -4.24 -28.09 0.66
N SER A 345 -3.67 -26.96 1.02
CA SER A 345 -4.39 -25.71 1.24
C SER A 345 -5.04 -25.17 -0.03
N MET A 346 -4.36 -25.26 -1.18
CA MET A 346 -4.93 -24.87 -2.47
C MET A 346 -6.15 -25.72 -2.84
N ARG A 347 -6.11 -27.03 -2.58
CA ARG A 347 -7.25 -27.93 -2.78
C ARG A 347 -8.44 -27.56 -1.89
N ILE A 348 -8.19 -27.20 -0.63
CA ILE A 348 -9.22 -26.76 0.31
C ILE A 348 -9.84 -25.44 -0.19
N LEU A 349 -9.02 -24.44 -0.52
CA LEU A 349 -9.49 -23.15 -1.02
C LEU A 349 -10.31 -23.29 -2.30
N TYR A 350 -9.91 -24.17 -3.21
CA TYR A 350 -10.65 -24.46 -4.43
C TYR A 350 -12.01 -25.10 -4.13
N LYS A 351 -12.06 -26.09 -3.27
CA LYS A 351 -13.29 -26.80 -2.90
C LYS A 351 -14.30 -25.89 -2.21
N ASP A 352 -13.81 -25.05 -1.29
CA ASP A 352 -14.64 -24.23 -0.40
C ASP A 352 -14.74 -22.77 -0.84
N GLN A 353 -14.39 -22.44 -2.11
CA GLN A 353 -14.32 -21.04 -2.59
C GLN A 353 -15.60 -20.24 -2.33
N LYS A 354 -16.79 -20.85 -2.42
CA LYS A 354 -18.08 -20.18 -2.15
C LYS A 354 -18.22 -19.74 -0.69
N ASN A 355 -17.73 -20.55 0.24
CA ASN A 355 -17.76 -20.21 1.67
C ASN A 355 -16.84 -19.03 1.97
N TYR A 356 -15.60 -19.08 1.45
CA TYR A 356 -14.66 -17.95 1.59
C TYR A 356 -15.19 -16.67 0.94
N MET A 357 -15.80 -16.74 -0.24
CA MET A 357 -16.46 -15.58 -0.87
C MET A 357 -17.51 -14.96 0.04
N THR A 358 -18.35 -15.77 0.69
CA THR A 358 -19.36 -15.31 1.63
C THR A 358 -18.74 -14.60 2.84
N ASN A 359 -17.65 -15.15 3.37
CA ASN A 359 -16.94 -14.54 4.50
C ASN A 359 -16.31 -13.20 4.11
N ILE A 360 -15.74 -13.09 2.91
CA ILE A 360 -15.17 -11.85 2.39
C ILE A 360 -16.25 -10.77 2.25
N ILE A 361 -17.43 -11.12 1.75
CA ILE A 361 -18.58 -10.20 1.66
C ILE A 361 -18.97 -9.71 3.07
N LYS A 362 -19.15 -10.62 4.02
CA LYS A 362 -19.47 -10.27 5.41
C LYS A 362 -18.39 -9.40 6.07
N TYR A 363 -17.12 -9.67 5.77
CA TYR A 363 -16.02 -8.84 6.24
C TYR A 363 -16.10 -7.42 5.69
N ALA A 364 -16.38 -7.27 4.38
CA ALA A 364 -16.52 -5.97 3.73
C ALA A 364 -17.68 -5.16 4.34
N GLU A 365 -18.82 -5.79 4.57
CA GLU A 365 -19.99 -5.15 5.19
C GLU A 365 -19.69 -4.64 6.62
N LYS A 366 -18.90 -5.40 7.40
CA LYS A 366 -18.53 -5.02 8.76
C LYS A 366 -17.41 -3.97 8.84
N ASN A 367 -16.63 -3.82 7.79
CA ASN A 367 -15.49 -2.92 7.74
C ASN A 367 -15.64 -1.93 6.57
N PRO A 368 -16.61 -0.99 6.65
CA PRO A 368 -16.83 0.00 5.61
C PRO A 368 -15.63 0.96 5.51
N TYR A 369 -15.48 1.57 4.34
CA TYR A 369 -14.52 2.63 4.14
C TYR A 369 -14.78 3.79 5.11
N LEU A 370 -13.73 4.23 5.81
CA LEU A 370 -13.80 5.40 6.68
C LEU A 370 -13.53 6.66 5.87
N SER A 371 -14.54 7.51 5.78
CA SER A 371 -14.41 8.80 5.11
C SER A 371 -13.64 9.82 5.97
N ILE A 372 -13.20 10.90 5.36
CA ILE A 372 -12.61 12.05 6.08
C ILE A 372 -13.55 12.55 7.20
N LYS A 373 -14.85 12.56 6.94
CA LYS A 373 -15.85 12.95 7.95
C LYS A 373 -15.86 12.00 9.15
N ASP A 374 -15.66 10.72 8.93
CA ASP A 374 -15.61 9.73 10.00
C ASP A 374 -14.36 9.87 10.84
N TYR A 375 -13.20 10.11 10.22
CA TYR A 375 -11.97 10.46 10.95
C TYR A 375 -12.15 11.69 11.83
N LEU A 376 -12.77 12.75 11.31
CA LEU A 376 -13.02 13.97 12.10
C LEU A 376 -13.96 13.73 13.27
N LYS A 377 -15.02 12.94 13.10
CA LYS A 377 -15.91 12.54 14.22
C LYS A 377 -15.18 11.75 15.30
N ILE A 378 -14.20 10.90 14.91
CA ILE A 378 -13.39 10.13 15.86
C ILE A 378 -12.46 11.04 16.65
N ILE A 379 -11.91 12.08 16.03
CA ILE A 379 -11.04 13.06 16.68
C ILE A 379 -11.81 13.96 17.65
N GLU A 380 -13.08 14.25 17.35
CA GLU A 380 -13.94 15.13 18.17
C GLU A 380 -14.49 14.43 19.42
N LYS A 381 -14.51 13.10 19.47
CA LYS A 381 -14.89 12.30 20.65
C LYS A 381 -13.72 12.17 21.64
#